data_13b508449f27474c1f5647b1fe617b97
#
_entry.id   13b508449f27474c1f5647b1fe617b97
#
_cell.length_a   1.000
_cell.length_b   1.000
_cell.length_c   1.000
_cell.angle_alpha   90.00
_cell.angle_beta   90.00
_cell.angle_gamma   90.00
#
_symmetry.space_group_name_H-M   'P 1'
#
loop_
_entity.id
_entity.type
_entity.pdbx_description
1 polymer ?
#
loop_
_entity_poly.entity_id
_entity_poly.type
_entity_poly.pdbx_seq_one_letter_code
_entity_poly.pdbx_strand_id
1 'polypeptide(L)'
;MNGEIKIKVRNMTKRFGELLVLDKVSFDVHKGEFLCIVGPTGCGKTTFLNCLTKLYEPTSGEILINDEPVDLKKHNIAYIFQEYSTMSWLTVEENVAFGLEIKHHSKEDIKREVNEALEMVGLTK
;
A
#
# COMPACT_ATOMS: atom_id res chain seq x y z
N MET A 1 -8.25 0.00 -21.34
CA MET A 1 -7.85 1.42 -21.26
C MET A 1 -6.50 1.62 -21.92
N ASN A 2 -6.42 2.59 -22.81
CA ASN A 2 -5.16 2.99 -23.44
C ASN A 2 -4.50 4.04 -22.55
N GLY A 3 -3.71 3.62 -21.59
CA GLY A 3 -3.00 4.51 -20.69
C GLY A 3 -1.68 3.93 -20.27
N GLU A 4 -0.87 4.78 -19.64
CA GLU A 4 0.41 4.37 -19.08
C GLU A 4 0.19 3.30 -18.00
N ILE A 5 0.96 2.22 -18.07
CA ILE A 5 0.92 1.16 -17.07
C ILE A 5 1.73 1.61 -15.86
N LYS A 6 1.08 1.66 -14.70
CA LYS A 6 1.69 2.05 -13.44
C LYS A 6 2.30 0.86 -12.71
N ILE A 7 1.57 -0.25 -12.65
CA ILE A 7 2.00 -1.48 -11.95
C ILE A 7 1.93 -2.64 -12.92
N LYS A 8 3.02 -3.41 -13.00
CA LYS A 8 3.10 -4.66 -13.76
C LYS A 8 3.34 -5.80 -12.81
N VAL A 9 2.44 -6.78 -12.83
CA VAL A 9 2.60 -8.03 -12.08
C VAL A 9 2.87 -9.14 -13.08
N ARG A 10 3.96 -9.87 -12.91
CA ARG A 10 4.43 -10.89 -13.87
C ARG A 10 4.72 -12.21 -13.16
N ASN A 11 3.90 -13.20 -13.47
CA ASN A 11 4.04 -14.57 -12.98
C ASN A 11 4.30 -14.66 -11.48
N MET A 12 3.64 -13.80 -10.71
CA MET A 12 3.87 -13.71 -9.27
C MET A 12 3.32 -14.94 -8.56
N THR A 13 4.19 -15.64 -7.85
CA THR A 13 3.86 -16.81 -7.06
C THR A 13 4.25 -16.56 -5.61
N LYS A 14 3.39 -16.96 -4.68
CA LYS A 14 3.68 -16.93 -3.25
C LYS A 14 3.31 -18.26 -2.59
N ARG A 15 4.30 -18.83 -1.93
CA ARG A 15 4.16 -20.03 -1.09
C ARG A 15 4.52 -19.72 0.35
N PHE A 16 3.85 -20.39 1.26
CA PHE A 16 4.22 -20.45 2.67
C PHE A 16 4.47 -21.94 2.99
N GLY A 17 5.76 -22.35 2.96
CA GLY A 17 6.11 -23.76 3.02
C GLY A 17 5.48 -24.54 1.86
N GLU A 18 4.69 -25.55 2.16
CA GLU A 18 3.98 -26.35 1.15
C GLU A 18 2.71 -25.70 0.60
N LEU A 19 2.21 -24.65 1.28
CA LEU A 19 0.96 -23.99 0.89
C LEU A 19 1.19 -23.00 -0.25
N LEU A 20 0.61 -23.28 -1.41
CA LEU A 20 0.57 -22.37 -2.55
C LEU A 20 -0.62 -21.41 -2.40
N VAL A 21 -0.35 -20.13 -2.23
CA VAL A 21 -1.39 -19.09 -2.03
C VAL A 21 -1.68 -18.32 -3.32
N LEU A 22 -0.63 -17.91 -4.05
CA LEU A 22 -0.72 -17.23 -5.34
C LEU A 22 0.07 -18.02 -6.36
N ASP A 23 -0.53 -18.28 -7.53
CA ASP A 23 0.07 -19.09 -8.59
C ASP A 23 0.14 -18.33 -9.90
N LYS A 24 1.34 -17.86 -10.25
CA LYS A 24 1.67 -17.22 -11.51
C LYS A 24 0.69 -16.10 -11.91
N VAL A 25 0.36 -15.25 -10.97
CA VAL A 25 -0.55 -14.13 -11.18
C VAL A 25 0.11 -13.07 -12.07
N SER A 26 -0.56 -12.67 -13.14
CA SER A 26 -0.08 -11.63 -14.05
C SER A 26 -1.21 -10.68 -14.42
N PHE A 27 -1.00 -9.38 -14.25
CA PHE A 27 -1.91 -8.32 -14.72
C PHE A 27 -1.22 -6.96 -14.68
N ASP A 28 -1.85 -5.98 -15.29
CA ASP A 28 -1.39 -4.60 -15.31
C ASP A 28 -2.40 -3.70 -14.61
N VAL A 29 -1.90 -2.65 -13.96
CA VAL A 29 -2.70 -1.55 -13.41
C VAL A 29 -2.25 -0.27 -14.08
N HIS A 30 -3.19 0.46 -14.69
CA HIS A 30 -2.91 1.71 -15.37
C HIS A 30 -2.87 2.89 -14.40
N LYS A 31 -2.16 3.93 -14.79
CA LYS A 31 -2.09 5.17 -14.01
C LYS A 31 -3.50 5.77 -13.83
N GLY A 32 -3.84 6.09 -12.59
CA GLY A 32 -5.16 6.65 -12.25
C GLY A 32 -6.29 5.63 -12.20
N GLU A 33 -6.00 4.35 -12.41
CA GLU A 33 -7.01 3.29 -12.38
C GLU A 33 -7.44 2.97 -10.94
N PHE A 34 -8.74 2.77 -10.75
CA PHE A 34 -9.31 2.20 -9.55
C PHE A 34 -9.56 0.70 -9.79
N LEU A 35 -8.72 -0.14 -9.20
CA LEU A 35 -8.79 -1.59 -9.36
C LEU A 35 -9.40 -2.24 -8.13
N CYS A 36 -10.41 -3.09 -8.32
CA CYS A 36 -10.96 -3.94 -7.26
C CYS A 36 -10.49 -5.37 -7.42
N ILE A 37 -9.99 -5.97 -6.33
CA ILE A 37 -9.66 -7.39 -6.25
C ILE A 37 -10.71 -8.05 -5.36
N VAL A 38 -11.49 -8.96 -5.91
CA VAL A 38 -12.57 -9.64 -5.22
C VAL A 38 -12.34 -11.14 -5.16
N GLY A 39 -12.82 -11.77 -4.12
CA GLY A 39 -12.72 -13.21 -3.94
C GLY A 39 -13.08 -13.64 -2.52
N PRO A 40 -13.29 -14.93 -2.29
CA PRO A 40 -13.62 -15.44 -0.96
C PRO A 40 -12.47 -15.25 0.04
N THR A 41 -12.78 -15.32 1.32
CA THR A 41 -11.79 -15.30 2.39
C THR A 41 -10.75 -16.40 2.18
N GLY A 42 -9.47 -16.06 2.33
CA GLY A 42 -8.36 -17.01 2.20
C GLY A 42 -7.91 -17.29 0.76
N CYS A 43 -8.41 -16.54 -0.24
CA CYS A 43 -7.99 -16.72 -1.64
C CYS A 43 -6.68 -16.00 -2.02
N GLY A 44 -6.06 -15.26 -1.09
CA GLY A 44 -4.76 -14.63 -1.32
C GLY A 44 -4.77 -13.12 -1.59
N LYS A 45 -5.90 -12.43 -1.46
CA LYS A 45 -6.00 -10.97 -1.70
C LYS A 45 -5.03 -10.17 -0.82
N THR A 46 -5.05 -10.42 0.48
CA THR A 46 -4.15 -9.75 1.44
C THR A 46 -2.70 -10.13 1.19
N THR A 47 -2.43 -11.40 0.86
CA THR A 47 -1.08 -11.88 0.51
C THR A 47 -0.53 -11.13 -0.69
N PHE A 48 -1.34 -10.91 -1.72
CA PHE A 48 -0.93 -10.11 -2.88
C PHE A 48 -0.56 -8.68 -2.47
N LEU A 49 -1.41 -8.01 -1.69
CA LEU A 49 -1.14 -6.65 -1.22
C LEU A 49 0.11 -6.58 -0.36
N ASN A 50 0.35 -7.57 0.47
CA ASN A 50 1.56 -7.64 1.29
C ASN A 50 2.83 -7.84 0.45
N CYS A 51 2.74 -8.57 -0.66
CA CYS A 51 3.85 -8.66 -1.62
C CYS A 51 4.07 -7.33 -2.35
N LEU A 52 3.00 -6.65 -2.77
CA LEU A 52 3.09 -5.35 -3.43
C LEU A 52 3.75 -4.29 -2.54
N THR A 53 3.47 -4.33 -1.24
CA THR A 53 4.00 -3.36 -0.27
C THR A 53 5.31 -3.81 0.39
N LYS A 54 5.92 -4.87 -0.09
CA LYS A 54 7.19 -5.40 0.44
C LYS A 54 7.13 -5.93 1.88
N LEU A 55 5.95 -6.16 2.43
CA LEU A 55 5.80 -6.87 3.70
C LEU A 55 6.16 -8.35 3.55
N TYR A 56 5.91 -8.92 2.37
CA TYR A 56 6.38 -10.24 1.97
C TYR A 56 7.15 -10.14 0.65
N GLU A 57 8.12 -11.00 0.46
CA GLU A 57 8.75 -11.20 -0.84
C GLU A 57 7.99 -12.26 -1.63
N PRO A 58 7.75 -12.08 -2.92
CA PRO A 58 7.23 -13.14 -3.78
C PRO A 58 8.19 -14.34 -3.77
N THR A 59 7.65 -15.55 -3.85
CA THR A 59 8.48 -16.76 -4.01
C THR A 59 9.12 -16.78 -5.39
N SER A 60 8.39 -16.36 -6.42
CA SER A 60 8.89 -16.17 -7.78
C SER A 60 8.04 -15.13 -8.51
N GLY A 61 8.48 -14.74 -9.69
CA GLY A 61 7.87 -13.65 -10.44
C GLY A 61 8.27 -12.28 -9.89
N GLU A 62 7.64 -11.24 -10.40
CA GLU A 62 7.99 -9.87 -10.04
C GLU A 62 6.80 -8.92 -10.04
N ILE A 63 6.94 -7.85 -9.29
CA ILE A 63 6.04 -6.70 -9.30
C ILE A 63 6.88 -5.48 -9.61
N LEU A 64 6.49 -4.74 -10.65
CA LEU A 64 7.17 -3.51 -11.07
C LEU A 64 6.23 -2.32 -10.90
N ILE A 65 6.77 -1.21 -10.41
CA ILE A 65 6.11 0.10 -10.37
C ILE A 65 6.93 1.05 -11.23
N ASN A 66 6.31 1.67 -12.23
CA ASN A 66 7.00 2.51 -13.21
C ASN A 66 8.18 1.77 -13.89
N ASP A 67 7.99 0.50 -14.24
CA ASP A 67 8.99 -0.37 -14.84
C ASP A 67 10.24 -0.66 -13.98
N GLU A 68 10.15 -0.41 -12.69
CA GLU A 68 11.22 -0.66 -11.72
C GLU A 68 10.73 -1.57 -10.59
N PRO A 69 11.62 -2.38 -9.98
CA PRO A 69 11.26 -3.14 -8.78
C PRO A 69 10.69 -2.22 -7.69
N VAL A 70 9.76 -2.73 -6.89
CA VAL A 70 9.14 -1.96 -5.82
C VAL A 70 10.20 -1.50 -4.81
N ASP A 71 10.29 -0.19 -4.62
CA ASP A 71 11.16 0.46 -3.64
C ASP A 71 10.33 1.43 -2.79
N LEU A 72 10.18 1.13 -1.51
CA LEU A 72 9.36 1.92 -0.60
C LEU A 72 9.91 3.34 -0.33
N LYS A 73 11.18 3.56 -0.60
CA LYS A 73 11.79 4.90 -0.49
C LYS A 73 11.48 5.76 -1.72
N LYS A 74 11.38 5.14 -2.86
CA LYS A 74 11.16 5.80 -4.16
C LYS A 74 9.68 5.88 -4.53
N HIS A 75 8.97 4.78 -4.34
CA HIS A 75 7.55 4.68 -4.68
C HIS A 75 6.70 5.04 -3.48
N ASN A 76 5.86 6.07 -3.65
CA ASN A 76 4.96 6.52 -2.60
C ASN A 76 3.73 5.59 -2.55
N ILE A 77 3.72 4.67 -1.58
CA ILE A 77 2.66 3.69 -1.39
C ILE A 77 2.00 3.95 -0.04
N ALA A 78 0.68 4.12 -0.03
CA ALA A 78 -0.12 4.13 1.20
C ALA A 78 -0.86 2.80 1.33
N TYR A 79 -0.81 2.20 2.49
CA TYR A 79 -1.47 0.92 2.81
C TYR A 79 -2.44 1.11 3.96
N ILE A 80 -3.70 0.76 3.73
CA ILE A 80 -4.72 0.76 4.78
C ILE A 80 -4.92 -0.70 5.19
N PHE A 81 -4.56 -1.01 6.44
CA PHE A 81 -4.68 -2.36 6.99
C PHE A 81 -6.14 -2.74 7.24
N GLN A 82 -6.42 -4.04 7.18
CA GLN A 82 -7.75 -4.60 7.48
C GLN A 82 -8.10 -4.41 8.96
N GLU A 83 -7.11 -4.52 9.84
CA GLU A 83 -7.26 -4.29 11.28
C GLU A 83 -6.77 -2.89 11.65
N TYR A 84 -7.16 -2.44 12.84
CA TYR A 84 -6.70 -1.14 13.34
C TYR A 84 -5.19 -1.13 13.50
N SER A 85 -4.56 -0.15 12.86
CA SER A 85 -3.10 0.02 12.89
C SER A 85 -2.66 1.31 13.59
N THR A 86 -3.57 1.95 14.33
CA THR A 86 -3.26 3.14 15.10
C THR A 86 -2.34 2.83 16.27
N MET A 87 -1.42 3.74 16.54
CA MET A 87 -0.54 3.66 17.71
C MET A 87 -1.31 4.17 18.92
N SER A 88 -1.69 3.24 19.82
CA SER A 88 -2.56 3.52 20.96
C SER A 88 -1.94 4.44 22.01
N TRP A 89 -0.62 4.61 22.00
CA TRP A 89 0.10 5.53 22.89
C TRP A 89 0.25 6.94 22.34
N LEU A 90 -0.23 7.19 21.12
CA LEU A 90 -0.24 8.50 20.48
C LEU A 90 -1.66 9.06 20.39
N THR A 91 -1.77 10.38 20.38
CA THR A 91 -3.04 11.06 20.12
C THR A 91 -3.48 10.86 18.66
N VAL A 92 -4.72 11.22 18.35
CA VAL A 92 -5.22 11.20 16.96
C VAL A 92 -4.34 12.08 16.06
N GLU A 93 -4.03 13.28 16.52
CA GLU A 93 -3.19 14.24 15.80
C GLU A 93 -1.79 13.69 15.52
N GLU A 94 -1.16 13.08 16.52
CA GLU A 94 0.15 12.45 16.39
C GLU A 94 0.13 11.23 15.44
N ASN A 95 -0.93 10.43 15.46
CA ASN A 95 -1.11 9.32 14.53
C ASN A 95 -1.20 9.83 13.08
N VAL A 96 -1.94 10.90 12.83
CA VAL A 96 -2.05 11.51 11.49
C VAL A 96 -0.73 12.13 11.05
N ALA A 97 0.00 12.75 11.96
CA ALA A 97 1.29 13.39 11.69
C ALA A 97 2.42 12.40 11.39
N PHE A 98 2.31 11.17 11.86
CA PHE A 98 3.42 10.20 11.87
C PHE A 98 4.08 10.00 10.50
N GLY A 99 3.29 9.85 9.44
CA GLY A 99 3.83 9.67 8.08
C GLY A 99 4.59 10.91 7.57
N LEU A 100 4.14 12.10 7.93
CA LEU A 100 4.78 13.36 7.56
C LEU A 100 6.08 13.58 8.34
N GLU A 101 6.11 13.17 9.59
CA GLU A 101 7.32 13.22 10.44
C GLU A 101 8.42 12.30 9.89
N ILE A 102 8.08 11.08 9.49
CA ILE A 102 9.02 10.14 8.87
C ILE A 102 9.62 10.72 7.58
N LYS A 103 8.82 11.45 6.81
CA LYS A 103 9.27 12.10 5.57
C LYS A 103 10.01 13.42 5.81
N HIS A 104 10.25 13.79 7.05
CA HIS A 104 10.98 15.00 7.44
C HIS A 104 10.37 16.31 6.92
N HIS A 105 9.03 16.39 6.89
CA HIS A 105 8.33 17.65 6.59
C HIS A 105 8.57 18.68 7.70
N SER A 106 8.47 19.97 7.37
CA SER A 106 8.58 21.04 8.37
C SER A 106 7.43 20.98 9.37
N LYS A 107 7.65 21.48 10.60
CA LYS A 107 6.60 21.53 11.63
C LYS A 107 5.36 22.30 11.18
N GLU A 108 5.56 23.37 10.43
CA GLU A 108 4.47 24.20 9.89
C GLU A 108 3.65 23.44 8.86
N ASP A 109 4.30 22.73 7.94
CA ASP A 109 3.63 21.89 6.94
C ASP A 109 2.88 20.74 7.59
N ILE A 110 3.48 20.07 8.57
CA ILE A 110 2.84 18.98 9.32
C ILE A 110 1.56 19.49 9.99
N LYS A 111 1.62 20.63 10.68
CA LYS A 111 0.46 21.22 11.36
C LYS A 111 -0.66 21.55 10.38
N ARG A 112 -0.33 22.15 9.25
CA ARG A 112 -1.30 22.49 8.21
C ARG A 112 -1.96 21.25 7.63
N GLU A 113 -1.17 20.29 7.18
CA GLU A 113 -1.68 19.06 6.54
C GLU A 113 -2.47 18.19 7.49
N VAL A 114 -2.05 18.08 8.75
CA VAL A 114 -2.79 17.36 9.79
C VAL A 114 -4.16 18.01 10.05
N ASN A 115 -4.20 19.34 10.18
CA ASN A 115 -5.45 20.06 10.36
C ASN A 115 -6.41 19.86 9.18
N GLU A 116 -5.90 19.98 7.95
CA GLU A 116 -6.70 19.74 6.73
C GLU A 116 -7.25 18.31 6.69
N ALA A 117 -6.43 17.31 7.01
CA ALA A 117 -6.85 15.92 7.04
C ALA A 117 -7.93 15.66 8.10
N LEU A 118 -7.76 16.19 9.31
CA LEU A 118 -8.73 16.07 10.40
C LEU A 118 -10.05 16.77 10.07
N GLU A 119 -9.99 17.93 9.44
CA GLU A 119 -11.17 18.66 8.98
C GLU A 119 -11.95 17.85 7.93
N MET A 120 -11.23 17.24 6.98
CA MET A 120 -11.81 16.43 5.92
C MET A 120 -12.66 15.26 6.47
N VAL A 121 -12.27 14.69 7.60
CA VAL A 121 -12.98 13.56 8.24
C VAL A 121 -13.82 13.98 9.45
N GLY A 122 -13.96 15.28 9.72
CA GLY A 122 -14.81 15.79 10.79
C GLY A 122 -14.26 15.60 12.21
N LEU A 123 -12.95 15.50 12.37
CA LEU A 123 -12.28 15.28 13.66
C LEU A 123 -11.57 16.51 14.22
N THR A 124 -12.02 17.71 13.90
CA THR A 124 -11.40 18.98 14.36
C THR A 124 -11.90 19.47 15.72
N LYS A 125 -12.79 18.73 16.34
CA LYS A 125 -13.36 19.12 17.65
C LYS A 125 -12.71 18.36 18.79
#